data_ca000d84d9853d5101d914f60dcb1529
#
_entry.id   ca000d84d9853d5101d914f60dcb1529
#
_cell.length_a   1.000
_cell.length_b   1.000
_cell.length_c   1.000
_cell.angle_alpha   90.00
_cell.angle_beta   90.00
_cell.angle_gamma   90.00
#
_symmetry.space_group_name_H-M   'P 1'
#
loop_
_entity.id
_entity.type
_entity.pdbx_description
1 polymer ?
#
loop_
_entity_poly.entity_id
_entity_poly.type
_entity_poly.pdbx_seq_one_letter_code
_entity_poly.pdbx_strand_id
1 'polypeptide(L)'
;IVLTAKKYNAEIQTVTKKDVVELMTGKVTGNRNIVTIFQGRSENGPRALGNRSIMYDATDPDGKDFVNKVKRREYFRPFAGSILHEFAHEWFDMRGMDQSPHMMYAMNCQPGVAEKIPSIIHVDGTCRIQTVKREQNPHYYDIIKELYEQTGVPIVFNTSFNLGGEPLVETLDDAIRTLANSDIEYLYLPEYNKLITVRNIND
;
A
#
# COMPACT_ATOMS: atom_id res chain seq x y z
N ILE A 1 -5.03 -20.19 6.86
CA ILE A 1 -5.82 -19.20 6.11
C ILE A 1 -7.31 -19.50 6.28
N VAL A 2 -7.79 -20.64 5.81
CA VAL A 2 -9.23 -20.98 5.77
C VAL A 2 -9.90 -20.91 7.14
N LEU A 3 -9.28 -21.48 8.18
CA LEU A 3 -9.84 -21.46 9.54
C LEU A 3 -9.94 -20.05 10.10
N THR A 4 -8.90 -19.24 9.87
CA THR A 4 -8.87 -17.84 10.34
C THR A 4 -9.92 -17.01 9.61
N ALA A 5 -10.03 -17.14 8.29
CA ALA A 5 -11.05 -16.44 7.51
C ALA A 5 -12.48 -16.78 7.94
N LYS A 6 -12.76 -18.07 8.19
CA LYS A 6 -14.08 -18.51 8.70
C LYS A 6 -14.47 -17.86 10.03
N LYS A 7 -13.52 -17.62 10.92
CA LYS A 7 -13.76 -16.95 12.21
C LYS A 7 -14.38 -15.55 12.04
N TYR A 8 -14.10 -14.89 10.93
CA TYR A 8 -14.55 -13.53 10.62
C TYR A 8 -15.59 -13.49 9.48
N ASN A 9 -16.15 -14.61 9.06
CA ASN A 9 -17.04 -14.73 7.91
C ASN A 9 -16.43 -14.12 6.61
N ALA A 10 -15.11 -14.20 6.48
CA ALA A 10 -14.39 -13.64 5.34
C ALA A 10 -14.44 -14.58 4.13
N GLU A 11 -14.58 -13.99 2.95
CA GLU A 11 -14.50 -14.68 1.67
C GLU A 11 -13.04 -14.85 1.24
N ILE A 12 -12.72 -15.97 0.58
CA ILE A 12 -11.39 -16.22 0.02
C ILE A 12 -11.52 -16.47 -1.48
N GLN A 13 -10.79 -15.70 -2.27
CA GLN A 13 -10.74 -15.86 -3.72
C GLN A 13 -9.32 -16.11 -4.20
N THR A 14 -9.16 -16.82 -5.31
CA THR A 14 -7.88 -16.88 -6.03
C THR A 14 -7.83 -15.72 -7.00
N VAL A 15 -6.75 -14.94 -6.93
CA VAL A 15 -6.58 -13.73 -7.73
C VAL A 15 -5.19 -13.67 -8.33
N THR A 16 -5.08 -12.93 -9.44
CA THR A 16 -3.80 -12.52 -10.03
C THR A 16 -3.37 -11.16 -9.48
N LYS A 17 -2.12 -10.77 -9.70
CA LYS A 17 -1.64 -9.42 -9.37
C LYS A 17 -2.41 -8.34 -10.15
N LYS A 18 -2.81 -8.67 -11.38
CA LYS A 18 -3.63 -7.79 -12.21
C LYS A 18 -4.98 -7.51 -11.54
N ASP A 19 -5.68 -8.53 -11.05
CA ASP A 19 -6.97 -8.37 -10.37
C ASP A 19 -6.81 -7.48 -9.12
N VAL A 20 -5.72 -7.64 -8.36
CA VAL A 20 -5.44 -6.83 -7.17
C VAL A 20 -5.21 -5.36 -7.54
N VAL A 21 -4.47 -5.07 -8.60
CA VAL A 21 -4.23 -3.70 -9.08
C VAL A 21 -5.49 -3.08 -9.66
N GLU A 22 -6.28 -3.83 -10.43
CA GLU A 22 -7.56 -3.36 -10.96
C GLU A 22 -8.57 -3.03 -9.85
N LEU A 23 -8.55 -3.81 -8.76
CA LEU A 23 -9.34 -3.52 -7.57
C LEU A 23 -8.87 -2.23 -6.88
N MET A 24 -7.56 -2.06 -6.69
CA MET A 24 -6.97 -0.89 -6.05
C MET A 24 -7.21 0.40 -6.86
N THR A 25 -7.10 0.33 -8.19
CA THR A 25 -7.30 1.47 -9.09
C THR A 25 -8.76 1.76 -9.42
N GLY A 26 -9.70 0.91 -9.00
CA GLY A 26 -11.13 1.06 -9.24
C GLY A 26 -11.62 0.60 -10.61
N LYS A 27 -10.79 -0.06 -11.41
CA LYS A 27 -11.19 -0.54 -12.74
C LYS A 27 -12.32 -1.57 -12.71
N VAL A 28 -12.40 -2.35 -11.62
CA VAL A 28 -13.42 -3.39 -11.45
C VAL A 28 -14.66 -2.87 -10.74
N THR A 29 -14.47 -2.08 -9.69
CA THR A 29 -15.57 -1.64 -8.81
C THR A 29 -16.13 -0.26 -9.12
N GLY A 30 -15.46 0.49 -10.00
CA GLY A 30 -15.76 1.90 -10.27
C GLY A 30 -15.21 2.86 -9.21
N ASN A 31 -14.77 2.34 -8.06
CA ASN A 31 -14.18 3.12 -6.97
C ASN A 31 -12.80 2.55 -6.62
N ARG A 32 -11.85 3.42 -6.30
CA ARG A 32 -10.54 3.01 -5.77
C ARG A 32 -10.70 2.36 -4.42
N ASN A 33 -9.93 1.30 -4.17
CA ASN A 33 -10.01 0.54 -2.92
C ASN A 33 -8.65 0.48 -2.22
N ILE A 34 -8.68 0.50 -0.89
CA ILE A 34 -7.53 0.10 -0.09
C ILE A 34 -7.35 -1.41 -0.22
N VAL A 35 -6.12 -1.83 -0.54
CA VAL A 35 -5.73 -3.23 -0.50
C VAL A 35 -4.57 -3.38 0.46
N THR A 36 -4.69 -4.26 1.44
CA THR A 36 -3.60 -4.58 2.35
C THR A 36 -2.81 -5.77 1.83
N ILE A 37 -1.50 -5.79 2.11
CA ILE A 37 -0.64 -6.94 1.80
C ILE A 37 -0.10 -7.55 3.08
N PHE A 38 -0.13 -8.88 3.15
CA PHE A 38 0.41 -9.66 4.26
C PHE A 38 1.20 -10.84 3.69
N GLN A 39 2.51 -10.85 3.93
CA GLN A 39 3.43 -11.87 3.43
C GLN A 39 4.66 -11.99 4.34
N GLY A 40 5.31 -13.14 4.32
CA GLY A 40 6.56 -13.36 5.05
C GLY A 40 6.52 -12.94 6.52
N ARG A 41 7.66 -12.48 7.02
CA ARG A 41 7.77 -11.89 8.37
C ARG A 41 7.40 -10.42 8.36
N SER A 42 6.84 -9.93 9.48
CA SER A 42 6.62 -8.49 9.67
C SER A 42 7.94 -7.73 9.65
N GLU A 43 7.88 -6.47 9.30
CA GLU A 43 9.01 -5.56 9.42
C GLU A 43 9.38 -5.37 10.90
N ASN A 44 10.68 -5.33 11.17
CA ASN A 44 11.25 -5.00 12.47
C ASN A 44 11.75 -3.55 12.45
N GLY A 45 10.83 -2.60 12.55
CA GLY A 45 11.17 -1.18 12.48
C GLY A 45 9.93 -0.29 12.36
N PRO A 46 10.13 1.03 12.26
CA PRO A 46 9.03 1.99 12.30
C PRO A 46 8.26 2.12 10.98
N ARG A 47 8.63 1.38 9.93
CA ARG A 47 8.05 1.50 8.59
C ARG A 47 7.59 0.15 8.06
N ALA A 48 6.41 0.14 7.41
CA ALA A 48 5.98 -0.96 6.57
C ALA A 48 6.62 -0.82 5.19
N LEU A 49 7.20 -1.90 4.69
CA LEU A 49 8.02 -1.94 3.48
C LEU A 49 7.54 -3.01 2.49
N GLY A 50 6.25 -3.36 2.54
CA GLY A 50 5.61 -4.29 1.63
C GLY A 50 5.30 -5.67 2.20
N ASN A 51 5.56 -5.94 3.49
CA ASN A 51 5.14 -7.19 4.15
C ASN A 51 3.87 -7.01 4.99
N ARG A 52 3.73 -5.85 5.64
CA ARG A 52 2.55 -5.46 6.42
C ARG A 52 2.16 -4.04 6.02
N SER A 53 1.71 -3.88 4.79
CA SER A 53 1.42 -2.57 4.20
C SER A 53 -0.06 -2.42 3.86
N ILE A 54 -0.56 -1.22 4.03
CA ILE A 54 -1.77 -0.71 3.38
C ILE A 54 -1.31 -0.05 2.08
N MET A 55 -1.87 -0.49 0.97
CA MET A 55 -1.61 0.03 -0.38
C MET A 55 -2.83 0.78 -0.89
N TYR A 56 -2.58 1.83 -1.64
CA TYR A 56 -3.62 2.61 -2.32
C TYR A 56 -3.07 3.24 -3.60
N ASP A 57 -3.96 3.74 -4.45
CA ASP A 57 -3.60 4.46 -5.67
C ASP A 57 -3.06 5.86 -5.33
N ALA A 58 -1.78 6.09 -5.57
CA ALA A 58 -1.11 7.37 -5.28
C ALA A 58 -1.61 8.54 -6.15
N THR A 59 -2.30 8.25 -7.27
CA THR A 59 -2.81 9.25 -8.21
C THR A 59 -4.13 9.89 -7.74
N ASP A 60 -4.76 9.35 -6.71
CA ASP A 60 -6.01 9.88 -6.17
C ASP A 60 -5.74 11.19 -5.40
N PRO A 61 -6.30 12.35 -5.81
CA PRO A 61 -6.10 13.60 -5.09
C PRO A 61 -6.69 13.58 -3.67
N ASP A 62 -7.74 12.80 -3.44
CA ASP A 62 -8.41 12.67 -2.14
C ASP A 62 -7.86 11.51 -1.29
N GLY A 63 -6.90 10.74 -1.83
CA GLY A 63 -6.39 9.51 -1.23
C GLY A 63 -5.77 9.70 0.15
N LYS A 64 -5.10 10.83 0.40
CA LYS A 64 -4.54 11.15 1.71
C LYS A 64 -5.64 11.26 2.79
N ASP A 65 -6.69 12.01 2.52
CA ASP A 65 -7.77 12.23 3.47
C ASP A 65 -8.59 10.95 3.65
N PHE A 66 -8.85 10.24 2.57
CA PHE A 66 -9.53 8.95 2.59
C PHE A 66 -8.79 7.93 3.48
N VAL A 67 -7.50 7.70 3.24
CA VAL A 67 -6.72 6.71 4.03
C VAL A 67 -6.54 7.15 5.48
N ASN A 68 -6.37 8.45 5.78
CA ASN A 68 -6.32 8.95 7.16
C ASN A 68 -7.65 8.71 7.90
N LYS A 69 -8.79 8.93 7.23
CA LYS A 69 -10.12 8.64 7.78
C LYS A 69 -10.26 7.15 8.11
N VAL A 70 -9.94 6.27 7.17
CA VAL A 70 -10.03 4.81 7.37
C VAL A 70 -9.09 4.34 8.47
N LYS A 71 -7.88 4.89 8.56
CA LYS A 71 -6.92 4.60 9.65
C LYS A 71 -7.29 5.23 10.99
N ARG A 72 -8.34 6.05 11.06
CA ARG A 72 -8.78 6.77 12.27
C ARG A 72 -7.67 7.59 12.91
N ARG A 73 -6.96 8.36 12.09
CA ARG A 73 -5.86 9.21 12.53
C ARG A 73 -6.01 10.64 12.00
N GLU A 74 -5.17 11.53 12.48
CA GLU A 74 -5.24 12.95 12.16
C GLU A 74 -5.00 13.21 10.67
N TYR A 75 -5.84 14.04 10.06
CA TYR A 75 -5.83 14.34 8.62
C TYR A 75 -4.52 14.94 8.09
N PHE A 76 -3.76 15.61 8.96
CA PHE A 76 -2.49 16.25 8.56
C PHE A 76 -1.33 15.27 8.42
N ARG A 77 -1.46 14.04 8.88
CA ARG A 77 -0.35 13.07 8.79
C ARG A 77 0.00 12.75 7.35
N PRO A 78 1.31 12.87 7.00
CA PRO A 78 1.77 12.54 5.67
C PRO A 78 1.83 11.02 5.46
N PHE A 79 1.83 10.65 4.20
CA PHE A 79 2.07 9.29 3.76
C PHE A 79 3.37 9.19 2.96
N ALA A 80 3.67 8.01 2.48
CA ALA A 80 4.86 7.69 1.74
C ALA A 80 4.51 6.82 0.52
N GLY A 81 5.43 6.70 -0.41
CA GLY A 81 5.28 5.84 -1.56
C GLY A 81 6.40 4.80 -1.65
N SER A 82 6.09 3.67 -2.28
CA SER A 82 7.08 2.68 -2.68
C SER A 82 7.18 2.66 -4.19
N ILE A 83 8.36 2.99 -4.70
CA ILE A 83 8.64 3.13 -6.13
C ILE A 83 9.53 1.99 -6.63
N LEU A 84 9.33 1.54 -7.85
CA LEU A 84 10.28 0.67 -8.54
C LEU A 84 11.65 1.36 -8.60
N HIS A 85 12.69 0.68 -8.15
CA HIS A 85 14.04 1.24 -8.02
C HIS A 85 14.54 1.89 -9.32
N GLU A 86 14.30 1.27 -10.45
CA GLU A 86 14.74 1.73 -11.77
C GLU A 86 14.15 3.08 -12.20
N PHE A 87 13.05 3.50 -11.59
CA PHE A 87 12.41 4.79 -11.85
C PHE A 87 12.74 5.87 -10.81
N ALA A 88 13.46 5.53 -9.74
CA ALA A 88 13.66 6.43 -8.60
C ALA A 88 14.34 7.75 -9.01
N HIS A 89 15.39 7.69 -9.84
CA HIS A 89 16.13 8.88 -10.29
C HIS A 89 15.36 9.73 -11.31
N GLU A 90 14.47 9.12 -12.07
CA GLU A 90 13.60 9.83 -13.01
C GLU A 90 12.50 10.62 -12.27
N TRP A 91 12.03 10.09 -11.14
CA TRP A 91 10.91 10.63 -10.39
C TRP A 91 11.33 11.54 -9.22
N PHE A 92 12.51 11.31 -8.65
CA PHE A 92 12.97 12.02 -7.45
C PHE A 92 14.42 12.44 -7.55
N ASP A 93 14.74 13.57 -6.89
CA ASP A 93 16.12 13.92 -6.61
C ASP A 93 16.67 13.02 -5.51
N MET A 94 17.40 12.00 -5.90
CA MET A 94 17.97 11.00 -4.99
C MET A 94 19.20 11.50 -4.22
N ARG A 95 19.61 12.76 -4.41
CA ARG A 95 20.75 13.38 -3.70
C ARG A 95 22.03 12.54 -3.74
N GLY A 96 22.28 11.88 -4.87
CA GLY A 96 23.44 11.01 -5.07
C GLY A 96 23.32 9.60 -4.45
N MET A 97 22.20 9.28 -3.82
CA MET A 97 21.96 7.92 -3.33
C MET A 97 21.49 7.00 -4.46
N ASP A 98 21.99 5.77 -4.51
CA ASP A 98 21.52 4.74 -5.43
C ASP A 98 20.11 4.25 -5.07
N GLN A 99 19.81 4.12 -3.78
CA GLN A 99 18.56 3.54 -3.29
C GLN A 99 18.15 4.09 -1.92
N SER A 100 16.86 3.95 -1.59
CA SER A 100 16.27 4.26 -0.29
C SER A 100 15.33 3.13 0.16
N PRO A 101 15.85 1.93 0.48
CA PRO A 101 15.02 0.75 0.70
C PRO A 101 14.21 0.76 2.00
N HIS A 102 14.55 1.64 2.95
CA HIS A 102 13.96 1.66 4.29
C HIS A 102 13.04 2.87 4.56
N MET A 103 12.68 3.63 3.52
CA MET A 103 11.75 4.76 3.63
C MET A 103 12.18 5.81 4.68
N MET A 104 13.48 6.11 4.73
CA MET A 104 14.07 7.00 5.75
C MET A 104 14.14 8.46 5.31
N TYR A 105 14.08 8.74 4.01
CA TYR A 105 14.35 10.06 3.46
C TYR A 105 13.16 10.61 2.68
N ALA A 106 12.87 11.90 2.91
CA ALA A 106 11.99 12.67 2.04
C ALA A 106 12.82 13.28 0.90
N MET A 107 12.35 13.09 -0.33
CA MET A 107 13.01 13.50 -1.56
C MET A 107 12.21 14.61 -2.25
N ASN A 108 12.89 15.52 -2.92
CA ASN A 108 12.23 16.44 -3.83
C ASN A 108 11.75 15.66 -5.06
N CYS A 109 10.55 15.99 -5.54
CA CYS A 109 10.06 15.48 -6.79
C CYS A 109 10.76 16.11 -7.98
N GLN A 110 10.98 15.36 -9.05
CA GLN A 110 11.33 15.93 -10.34
C GLN A 110 10.14 16.74 -10.90
N PRO A 111 10.37 17.71 -11.79
CA PRO A 111 9.31 18.54 -12.36
C PRO A 111 8.15 17.70 -12.93
N GLY A 112 6.91 18.04 -12.58
CA GLY A 112 5.70 17.35 -13.04
C GLY A 112 5.38 16.03 -12.36
N VAL A 113 6.14 15.59 -11.35
CA VAL A 113 5.87 14.34 -10.62
C VAL A 113 4.86 14.55 -9.51
N ALA A 114 4.93 15.67 -8.79
CA ALA A 114 4.04 15.93 -7.66
C ALA A 114 2.55 15.87 -8.05
N GLU A 115 2.21 16.36 -9.22
CA GLU A 115 0.85 16.36 -9.76
C GLU A 115 0.35 14.96 -10.12
N LYS A 116 1.26 14.01 -10.35
CA LYS A 116 0.91 12.62 -10.68
C LYS A 116 0.61 11.76 -9.45
N ILE A 117 1.13 12.16 -8.26
CA ILE A 117 1.04 11.39 -7.03
C ILE A 117 0.58 12.25 -5.83
N PRO A 118 -0.51 13.01 -5.97
CA PRO A 118 -0.92 14.04 -5.00
C PRO A 118 -1.16 13.49 -3.59
N SER A 119 -1.61 12.24 -3.45
CA SER A 119 -1.95 11.68 -2.13
C SER A 119 -0.75 11.38 -1.23
N ILE A 120 0.46 11.39 -1.75
CA ILE A 120 1.69 11.12 -0.99
C ILE A 120 2.68 12.29 -0.96
N ILE A 121 2.28 13.43 -1.53
CA ILE A 121 3.08 14.66 -1.49
C ILE A 121 2.88 15.36 -0.15
N HIS A 122 3.98 15.76 0.47
CA HIS A 122 3.98 16.53 1.71
C HIS A 122 3.69 18.01 1.44
N VAL A 123 3.35 18.75 2.48
CA VAL A 123 3.04 20.20 2.37
C VAL A 123 4.21 21.04 1.87
N ASP A 124 5.44 20.55 2.02
CA ASP A 124 6.67 21.19 1.52
C ASP A 124 7.05 20.73 0.10
N GLY A 125 6.20 19.96 -0.57
CA GLY A 125 6.43 19.45 -1.93
C GLY A 125 7.35 18.23 -2.00
N THR A 126 7.82 17.70 -0.86
CA THR A 126 8.62 16.46 -0.83
C THR A 126 7.75 15.21 -0.77
N CYS A 127 8.35 14.07 -1.04
CA CYS A 127 7.74 12.76 -0.82
C CYS A 127 8.73 11.84 -0.11
N ARG A 128 8.29 11.14 0.93
CA ARG A 128 9.10 10.09 1.55
C ARG A 128 8.91 8.80 0.76
N ILE A 129 10.04 8.24 0.30
CA ILE A 129 10.00 7.09 -0.60
C ILE A 129 10.78 5.88 -0.09
N GLN A 130 10.28 4.72 -0.49
CA GLN A 130 11.00 3.45 -0.48
C GLN A 130 11.30 3.06 -1.93
N THR A 131 12.57 2.78 -2.25
CA THR A 131 12.91 2.12 -3.51
C THR A 131 12.79 0.61 -3.35
N VAL A 132 12.15 -0.05 -4.31
CA VAL A 132 11.91 -1.50 -4.28
C VAL A 132 12.63 -2.17 -5.44
N LYS A 133 13.58 -3.05 -5.13
CA LYS A 133 14.20 -3.96 -6.09
C LYS A 133 13.53 -5.33 -6.03
N ARG A 134 13.49 -6.03 -7.15
CA ARG A 134 12.82 -7.33 -7.21
C ARG A 134 13.47 -8.38 -6.29
N GLU A 135 14.78 -8.36 -6.14
CA GLU A 135 15.51 -9.26 -5.26
C GLU A 135 15.26 -9.01 -3.76
N GLN A 136 14.83 -7.80 -3.40
CA GLN A 136 14.52 -7.45 -2.00
C GLN A 136 13.13 -7.92 -1.59
N ASN A 137 12.13 -7.75 -2.47
CA ASN A 137 10.75 -8.16 -2.23
C ASN A 137 10.03 -8.42 -3.56
N PRO A 138 10.14 -9.64 -4.11
CA PRO A 138 9.65 -9.94 -5.46
C PRO A 138 8.13 -9.76 -5.61
N HIS A 139 7.34 -10.15 -4.62
CA HIS A 139 5.89 -10.01 -4.70
C HIS A 139 5.44 -8.56 -4.67
N TYR A 140 6.06 -7.75 -3.81
CA TYR A 140 5.75 -6.33 -3.71
C TYR A 140 6.21 -5.57 -4.96
N TYR A 141 7.41 -5.85 -5.43
CA TYR A 141 7.91 -5.34 -6.70
C TYR A 141 6.95 -5.63 -7.85
N ASP A 142 6.48 -6.88 -7.97
CA ASP A 142 5.59 -7.28 -9.06
C ASP A 142 4.21 -6.58 -9.00
N ILE A 143 3.69 -6.26 -7.81
CA ILE A 143 2.46 -5.46 -7.66
C ILE A 143 2.69 -4.03 -8.17
N ILE A 144 3.81 -3.41 -7.78
CA ILE A 144 4.12 -2.04 -8.23
C ILE A 144 4.38 -2.01 -9.73
N LYS A 145 5.01 -3.06 -10.27
CA LYS A 145 5.23 -3.20 -11.70
C LYS A 145 3.92 -3.33 -12.47
N GLU A 146 3.00 -4.16 -12.00
CA GLU A 146 1.66 -4.29 -12.57
C GLU A 146 0.90 -2.95 -12.51
N LEU A 147 1.01 -2.22 -11.40
CA LEU A 147 0.44 -0.88 -11.27
C LEU A 147 1.00 0.08 -12.32
N TYR A 148 2.32 0.05 -12.52
CA TYR A 148 2.98 0.84 -13.55
C TYR A 148 2.50 0.48 -14.96
N GLU A 149 2.39 -0.80 -15.28
CA GLU A 149 1.91 -1.28 -16.58
C GLU A 149 0.46 -0.82 -16.87
N GLN A 150 -0.36 -0.70 -15.83
CA GLN A 150 -1.75 -0.27 -15.97
C GLN A 150 -1.96 1.24 -15.96
N THR A 151 -1.12 2.00 -15.27
CA THR A 151 -1.35 3.44 -14.99
C THR A 151 -0.25 4.36 -15.53
N GLY A 152 0.93 3.83 -15.85
CA GLY A 152 2.13 4.61 -16.17
C GLY A 152 2.79 5.24 -14.94
N VAL A 153 2.34 4.92 -13.71
CA VAL A 153 2.86 5.45 -12.45
C VAL A 153 3.59 4.34 -11.68
N PRO A 154 4.95 4.40 -11.55
CA PRO A 154 5.75 3.32 -10.96
C PRO A 154 5.82 3.35 -9.43
N ILE A 155 4.87 4.00 -8.77
CA ILE A 155 4.84 4.20 -7.32
C ILE A 155 3.47 3.86 -6.75
N VAL A 156 3.43 3.10 -5.67
CA VAL A 156 2.23 2.82 -4.90
C VAL A 156 2.24 3.61 -3.59
N PHE A 157 1.10 4.12 -3.19
CA PHE A 157 0.89 4.65 -1.84
C PHE A 157 1.11 3.54 -0.81
N ASN A 158 1.96 3.78 0.18
CA ASN A 158 2.32 2.81 1.20
C ASN A 158 2.24 3.40 2.62
N THR A 159 1.53 2.71 3.49
CA THR A 159 1.52 2.98 4.93
C THR A 159 1.44 1.70 5.73
N SER A 160 1.73 1.76 7.03
CA SER A 160 1.72 0.60 7.93
C SER A 160 0.33 -0.02 8.07
N PHE A 161 0.29 -1.35 8.07
CA PHE A 161 -0.94 -2.12 8.27
C PHE A 161 -1.30 -2.19 9.75
N ASN A 162 -1.99 -1.17 10.22
CA ASN A 162 -2.58 -0.99 11.54
C ASN A 162 -3.57 0.18 11.50
N LEU A 163 -4.47 0.27 12.47
CA LEU A 163 -5.27 1.47 12.71
C LEU A 163 -4.51 2.45 13.61
N GLY A 164 -5.04 3.66 13.76
CA GLY A 164 -4.45 4.68 14.63
C GLY A 164 -4.35 4.18 16.08
N GLY A 165 -3.17 4.31 16.68
CA GLY A 165 -2.91 3.86 18.05
C GLY A 165 -2.65 2.37 18.24
N GLU A 166 -2.77 1.55 17.19
CA GLU A 166 -2.50 0.11 17.24
C GLU A 166 -1.08 -0.22 16.77
N PRO A 167 -0.49 -1.34 17.25
CA PRO A 167 0.76 -1.86 16.69
C PRO A 167 0.54 -2.40 15.26
N LEU A 168 1.64 -2.60 14.54
CA LEU A 168 1.63 -3.30 13.26
C LEU A 168 1.06 -4.71 13.43
N VAL A 169 0.20 -5.16 12.51
CA VAL A 169 -0.33 -6.53 12.54
C VAL A 169 0.80 -7.54 12.45
N GLU A 170 0.79 -8.55 13.31
CA GLU A 170 1.82 -9.59 13.35
C GLU A 170 1.31 -10.88 12.72
N THR A 171 0.13 -11.34 13.11
CA THR A 171 -0.46 -12.57 12.66
C THR A 171 -1.55 -12.34 11.61
N LEU A 172 -1.92 -13.41 10.90
CA LEU A 172 -3.06 -13.35 9.98
C LEU A 172 -4.39 -13.07 10.72
N ASP A 173 -4.52 -13.53 11.96
CA ASP A 173 -5.69 -13.23 12.79
C ASP A 173 -5.77 -11.72 13.12
N ASP A 174 -4.63 -11.10 13.44
CA ASP A 174 -4.57 -9.64 13.64
C ASP A 174 -4.95 -8.89 12.37
N ALA A 175 -4.43 -9.33 11.22
CA ALA A 175 -4.72 -8.71 9.93
C ALA A 175 -6.23 -8.75 9.61
N ILE A 176 -6.86 -9.92 9.69
CA ILE A 176 -8.29 -10.07 9.39
C ILE A 176 -9.14 -9.35 10.44
N ARG A 177 -8.75 -9.37 11.71
CA ARG A 177 -9.41 -8.60 12.77
C ARG A 177 -9.36 -7.09 12.50
N THR A 178 -8.24 -6.58 11.98
CA THR A 178 -8.13 -5.17 11.60
C THR A 178 -9.10 -4.82 10.46
N LEU A 179 -9.25 -5.68 9.45
CA LEU A 179 -10.26 -5.49 8.41
C LEU A 179 -11.67 -5.48 9.03
N ALA A 180 -12.00 -6.48 9.84
CA ALA A 180 -13.33 -6.62 10.46
C ALA A 180 -13.72 -5.44 11.37
N ASN A 181 -12.74 -4.66 11.85
CA ASN A 181 -12.95 -3.50 12.70
C ASN A 181 -12.75 -2.15 11.98
N SER A 182 -12.64 -2.14 10.66
CA SER A 182 -12.39 -0.94 9.87
C SER A 182 -13.14 -0.99 8.52
N ASP A 183 -13.05 0.09 7.76
CA ASP A 183 -13.56 0.16 6.39
C ASP A 183 -12.57 -0.41 5.35
N ILE A 184 -11.55 -1.15 5.80
CA ILE A 184 -10.63 -1.89 4.91
C ILE A 184 -11.25 -3.26 4.63
N GLU A 185 -11.52 -3.54 3.35
CA GLU A 185 -12.18 -4.79 2.97
C GLU A 185 -11.22 -5.87 2.48
N TYR A 186 -10.07 -5.50 1.91
CA TYR A 186 -9.26 -6.39 1.08
C TYR A 186 -7.88 -6.66 1.66
N LEU A 187 -7.57 -7.95 1.81
CA LEU A 187 -6.27 -8.46 2.25
C LEU A 187 -5.69 -9.41 1.20
N TYR A 188 -4.59 -9.02 0.59
CA TYR A 188 -3.88 -9.83 -0.38
C TYR A 188 -2.76 -10.65 0.26
N LEU A 189 -2.74 -11.95 -0.04
CA LEU A 189 -1.71 -12.91 0.36
C LEU A 189 -0.95 -13.38 -0.88
N PRO A 190 0.12 -12.70 -1.29
CA PRO A 190 0.79 -12.96 -2.57
C PRO A 190 1.43 -14.35 -2.67
N GLU A 191 1.95 -14.88 -1.57
CA GLU A 191 2.56 -16.22 -1.53
C GLU A 191 1.57 -17.34 -1.90
N TYR A 192 0.27 -17.07 -1.75
CA TYR A 192 -0.82 -18.03 -2.02
C TYR A 192 -1.71 -17.61 -3.19
N ASN A 193 -1.47 -16.44 -3.78
CA ASN A 193 -2.37 -15.82 -4.76
C ASN A 193 -3.82 -15.76 -4.27
N LYS A 194 -4.02 -15.37 -3.00
CA LYS A 194 -5.34 -15.27 -2.38
C LYS A 194 -5.66 -13.84 -1.99
N LEU A 195 -6.90 -13.47 -2.24
CA LEU A 195 -7.53 -12.27 -1.71
C LEU A 195 -8.56 -12.70 -0.66
N ILE A 196 -8.45 -12.14 0.53
CA ILE A 196 -9.45 -12.27 1.60
C ILE A 196 -10.27 -11.00 1.59
N THR A 197 -11.59 -11.15 1.53
CA THR A 197 -12.55 -10.03 1.60
C THR A 197 -13.36 -10.12 2.87
N VAL A 198 -13.35 -9.06 3.66
CA VAL A 198 -14.21 -8.92 4.85
C VAL A 198 -15.18 -7.78 4.58
N ARG A 199 -16.49 -8.12 4.53
CA ARG A 199 -17.53 -7.10 4.40
C ARG A 199 -18.09 -6.80 5.78
N ASN A 200 -18.04 -5.56 6.19
CA ASN A 200 -18.72 -5.14 7.40
C ASN A 200 -20.24 -5.12 7.17
N ILE A 201 -20.98 -5.87 7.99
CA ILE A 201 -22.45 -6.06 7.87
C ILE A 201 -23.21 -4.78 8.35
N ASN A 202 -22.56 -3.63 8.41
CA ASN A 202 -23.13 -2.38 8.93
C ASN A 202 -23.45 -1.35 7.82
N ASP A 203 -23.70 -1.82 6.59
CA ASP A 203 -24.30 -1.01 5.52
C ASP A 203 -25.69 -1.55 5.11
#